data_92a853181773772ea43a77a2d67f12f8
#
_entry.id   92a853181773772ea43a77a2d67f12f8
#
_cell.length_a   1.000
_cell.length_b   1.000
_cell.length_c   1.000
_cell.angle_alpha   90.00
_cell.angle_beta   90.00
_cell.angle_gamma   90.00
#
_symmetry.space_group_name_H-M   'P 1'
#
loop_
_entity.id
_entity.type
_entity.pdbx_description
1 polymer ?
#
loop_
_entity_poly.entity_id
_entity_poly.type
_entity_poly.pdbx_seq_one_letter_code
_entity_poly.pdbx_strand_id
1 'polypeptide(L)'
;MYTADSHGRVWLDEDSFLAPFGHFQKDYDFVINYLRDSSVASRTYFDGFDENVLLQLYGFYLQQGHGWIGFHKKERASFHILETASFVPLVYAVHGGISKKLWGKGSDLCANFIKWFVFEEKDGIKLEGNIFKPNPSLVAYYKRNGMTKDCEIKGRVSVDGKIHSLVIYSMSKEDYLGKPKEEVKEKKKKKRKSKKKKRS
;
A
#
# COMPACT_ATOMS: atom_id res chain seq x y z
N MET A 1 -9.42 -17.06 1.19
CA MET A 1 -8.43 -17.39 0.14
C MET A 1 -8.92 -16.77 -1.15
N TYR A 2 -8.08 -15.99 -1.83
CA TYR A 2 -8.42 -15.41 -3.14
C TYR A 2 -8.02 -16.40 -4.24
N THR A 3 -8.85 -16.53 -5.26
CA THR A 3 -8.57 -17.39 -6.42
C THR A 3 -8.68 -16.56 -7.68
N ALA A 4 -7.78 -16.81 -8.63
CA ALA A 4 -7.85 -16.19 -9.94
C ALA A 4 -8.76 -17.02 -10.87
N ASP A 5 -9.52 -16.33 -11.72
CA ASP A 5 -10.27 -17.00 -12.81
C ASP A 5 -9.33 -17.39 -13.99
N SER A 6 -9.90 -17.99 -15.02
CA SER A 6 -9.16 -18.42 -16.22
C SER A 6 -8.43 -17.29 -16.99
N HIS A 7 -8.74 -16.04 -16.66
CA HIS A 7 -8.07 -14.85 -17.21
C HIS A 7 -7.10 -14.19 -16.20
N GLY A 8 -6.83 -14.85 -15.07
CA GLY A 8 -5.96 -14.32 -14.02
C GLY A 8 -6.59 -13.20 -13.18
N ARG A 9 -7.91 -12.95 -13.33
CA ARG A 9 -8.61 -11.90 -12.56
C ARG A 9 -8.97 -12.42 -11.18
N VAL A 10 -8.71 -11.63 -10.16
CA VAL A 10 -9.10 -11.90 -8.78
C VAL A 10 -10.29 -11.04 -8.41
N TRP A 11 -11.43 -11.63 -8.22
CA TRP A 11 -12.65 -10.94 -7.83
C TRP A 11 -12.61 -10.55 -6.36
N LEU A 12 -12.86 -9.27 -6.09
CA LEU A 12 -12.92 -8.70 -4.75
C LEU A 12 -14.35 -8.64 -4.22
N ASP A 13 -15.31 -8.34 -5.10
CA ASP A 13 -16.75 -8.39 -4.90
C ASP A 13 -17.46 -8.52 -6.26
N GLU A 14 -18.79 -8.37 -6.29
CA GLU A 14 -19.62 -8.52 -7.50
C GLU A 14 -19.26 -7.52 -8.62
N ASP A 15 -18.80 -6.33 -8.23
CA ASP A 15 -18.53 -5.21 -9.16
C ASP A 15 -17.04 -4.97 -9.38
N SER A 16 -16.15 -5.57 -8.58
CA SER A 16 -14.74 -5.20 -8.51
C SER A 16 -13.81 -6.40 -8.62
N PHE A 17 -12.78 -6.27 -9.44
CA PHE A 17 -11.73 -7.28 -9.57
C PHE A 17 -10.37 -6.63 -9.80
N LEU A 18 -9.32 -7.37 -9.52
CA LEU A 18 -7.94 -7.06 -9.89
C LEU A 18 -7.52 -7.96 -11.05
N ALA A 19 -6.98 -7.37 -12.10
CA ALA A 19 -6.36 -8.08 -13.20
C ALA A 19 -4.84 -7.86 -13.15
N PRO A 20 -4.01 -8.87 -13.46
CA PRO A 20 -2.58 -8.67 -13.63
C PRO A 20 -2.34 -7.54 -14.63
N PHE A 21 -1.31 -6.75 -14.40
CA PHE A 21 -0.92 -5.70 -15.33
C PHE A 21 -0.50 -6.33 -16.66
N GLY A 22 -1.29 -6.08 -17.69
CA GLY A 22 -1.17 -6.79 -18.98
C GLY A 22 -0.23 -6.16 -19.98
N HIS A 23 0.52 -5.11 -19.62
CA HIS A 23 1.34 -4.32 -20.54
C HIS A 23 0.57 -3.73 -21.75
N PHE A 24 -0.76 -3.63 -21.65
CA PHE A 24 -1.57 -2.98 -22.66
C PHE A 24 -1.44 -1.47 -22.59
N GLN A 25 -1.42 -0.79 -23.72
CA GLN A 25 -1.34 0.68 -23.77
C GLN A 25 -2.37 1.36 -22.86
N LYS A 26 -3.59 0.85 -22.82
CA LYS A 26 -4.67 1.37 -21.96
C LYS A 26 -4.37 1.29 -20.45
N ASP A 27 -3.54 0.36 -20.02
CA ASP A 27 -3.13 0.24 -18.61
C ASP A 27 -2.08 1.28 -18.28
N TYR A 28 -1.11 1.49 -19.18
CA TYR A 28 -0.13 2.57 -19.07
C TYR A 28 -0.82 3.94 -19.09
N ASP A 29 -1.70 4.18 -20.06
CA ASP A 29 -2.46 5.43 -20.17
C ASP A 29 -3.24 5.72 -18.88
N PHE A 30 -3.87 4.71 -18.31
CA PHE A 30 -4.59 4.85 -17.03
C PHE A 30 -3.65 5.27 -15.89
N VAL A 31 -2.52 4.60 -15.73
CA VAL A 31 -1.55 4.91 -14.66
C VAL A 31 -0.98 6.32 -14.84
N ILE A 32 -0.55 6.67 -16.06
CA ILE A 32 0.02 7.98 -16.37
C ILE A 32 -1.01 9.10 -16.14
N ASN A 33 -2.21 8.95 -16.66
CA ASN A 33 -3.28 9.94 -16.48
C ASN A 33 -3.67 10.09 -15.00
N TYR A 34 -3.68 8.99 -14.24
CA TYR A 34 -3.91 9.03 -12.80
C TYR A 34 -2.82 9.85 -12.08
N LEU A 35 -1.56 9.65 -12.42
CA LEU A 35 -0.43 10.35 -11.78
C LEU A 35 -0.33 11.81 -12.20
N ARG A 36 -0.76 12.14 -13.43
CA ARG A 36 -0.84 13.52 -13.92
C ARG A 36 -2.01 14.32 -13.34
N ASP A 37 -3.03 13.64 -12.79
CA ASP A 37 -4.11 14.35 -12.10
C ASP A 37 -3.49 15.22 -10.99
N SER A 38 -3.67 16.53 -11.10
CA SER A 38 -3.09 17.52 -10.19
C SER A 38 -3.45 17.27 -8.73
N SER A 39 -4.62 16.66 -8.48
CA SER A 39 -5.05 16.28 -7.14
C SER A 39 -4.26 15.10 -6.57
N VAL A 40 -3.63 14.31 -7.42
CA VAL A 40 -2.77 13.17 -7.08
C VAL A 40 -1.30 13.60 -7.09
N ALA A 41 -0.84 14.20 -8.19
CA ALA A 41 0.54 14.65 -8.38
C ALA A 41 1.01 15.52 -7.23
N SER A 42 0.18 16.48 -6.80
CA SER A 42 0.49 17.33 -5.65
C SER A 42 0.68 16.59 -4.32
N ARG A 43 0.40 15.30 -4.24
CA ARG A 43 0.48 14.46 -3.04
C ARG A 43 1.47 13.31 -3.16
N THR A 44 2.14 13.19 -4.30
CA THR A 44 3.11 12.14 -4.57
C THR A 44 4.47 12.75 -4.89
N TYR A 45 5.53 11.96 -4.82
CA TYR A 45 6.87 12.42 -5.22
C TYR A 45 7.06 12.45 -6.74
N PHE A 46 6.05 12.06 -7.51
CA PHE A 46 6.06 12.10 -8.98
C PHE A 46 5.72 13.46 -9.57
N ASP A 47 5.36 14.42 -8.74
CA ASP A 47 5.13 15.80 -9.16
C ASP A 47 6.42 16.39 -9.78
N GLY A 48 6.34 16.82 -11.04
CA GLY A 48 7.49 17.33 -11.80
C GLY A 48 8.26 16.28 -12.61
N PHE A 49 7.94 15.00 -12.55
CA PHE A 49 8.51 14.01 -13.48
C PHE A 49 7.84 14.11 -14.86
N ASP A 50 8.66 14.02 -15.92
CA ASP A 50 8.11 13.87 -17.25
C ASP A 50 7.56 12.45 -17.49
N GLU A 51 6.79 12.30 -18.57
CA GLU A 51 6.12 11.04 -18.91
C GLU A 51 7.09 9.89 -19.16
N ASN A 52 8.23 10.17 -19.80
CA ASN A 52 9.22 9.12 -20.11
C ASN A 52 9.86 8.60 -18.83
N VAL A 53 10.15 9.48 -17.87
CA VAL A 53 10.66 9.08 -16.56
C VAL A 53 9.64 8.25 -15.80
N LEU A 54 8.36 8.62 -15.83
CA LEU A 54 7.29 7.83 -15.20
C LEU A 54 7.14 6.47 -15.87
N LEU A 55 7.14 6.41 -17.20
CA LEU A 55 7.07 5.14 -17.94
C LEU A 55 8.25 4.22 -17.65
N GLN A 56 9.46 4.75 -17.60
CA GLN A 56 10.65 3.97 -17.25
C GLN A 56 10.58 3.44 -15.82
N LEU A 57 10.18 4.27 -14.86
CA LEU A 57 10.02 3.89 -13.47
C LEU A 57 8.97 2.79 -13.30
N TYR A 58 7.82 2.95 -13.94
CA TYR A 58 6.77 1.93 -13.90
C TYR A 58 7.15 0.66 -14.64
N GLY A 59 7.83 0.77 -15.79
CA GLY A 59 8.39 -0.38 -16.51
C GLY A 59 9.36 -1.16 -15.61
N PHE A 60 10.23 -0.47 -14.88
CA PHE A 60 11.13 -1.09 -13.93
C PHE A 60 10.38 -1.81 -12.80
N TYR A 61 9.43 -1.17 -12.15
CA TYR A 61 8.65 -1.78 -11.07
C TYR A 61 7.83 -2.99 -11.54
N LEU A 62 7.26 -2.93 -12.74
CA LEU A 62 6.50 -4.03 -13.30
C LEU A 62 7.36 -5.24 -13.67
N GLN A 63 8.62 -5.01 -14.06
CA GLN A 63 9.57 -6.09 -14.32
C GLN A 63 10.09 -6.75 -13.03
N GLN A 64 10.20 -5.97 -11.96
CA GLN A 64 10.77 -6.42 -10.68
C GLN A 64 9.70 -6.93 -9.70
N GLY A 65 8.45 -6.55 -9.90
CA GLY A 65 7.40 -6.76 -8.93
C GLY A 65 6.16 -7.46 -9.48
N HIS A 66 5.12 -7.41 -8.67
CA HIS A 66 3.78 -7.85 -9.03
C HIS A 66 2.90 -6.62 -9.20
N GLY A 67 2.29 -6.49 -10.40
CA GLY A 67 1.40 -5.36 -10.71
C GLY A 67 -0.02 -5.81 -11.03
N TRP A 68 -0.99 -5.01 -10.60
CA TRP A 68 -2.41 -5.21 -10.89
C TRP A 68 -3.09 -3.90 -11.25
N ILE A 69 -4.04 -3.99 -12.18
CA ILE A 69 -5.05 -2.95 -12.43
C ILE A 69 -6.36 -3.39 -11.76
N GLY A 70 -6.90 -2.53 -10.92
CA GLY A 70 -8.21 -2.73 -10.31
C GLY A 70 -9.31 -2.14 -11.17
N PHE A 71 -10.37 -2.92 -11.34
CA PHE A 71 -11.58 -2.56 -12.07
C PHE A 71 -12.77 -2.45 -11.12
N HIS A 72 -13.61 -1.45 -11.36
CA HIS A 72 -14.91 -1.32 -10.73
C HIS A 72 -15.95 -1.03 -11.81
N LYS A 73 -17.02 -1.84 -11.88
CA LYS A 73 -18.05 -1.75 -12.93
C LYS A 73 -17.45 -1.71 -14.34
N LYS A 74 -16.46 -2.56 -14.59
CA LYS A 74 -15.70 -2.69 -15.85
C LYS A 74 -14.80 -1.51 -16.21
N GLU A 75 -14.72 -0.46 -15.37
CA GLU A 75 -13.82 0.67 -15.56
C GLU A 75 -12.56 0.52 -14.70
N ARG A 76 -11.41 0.95 -15.22
CA ARG A 76 -10.16 1.03 -14.45
C ARG A 76 -10.33 2.02 -13.30
N ALA A 77 -10.01 1.61 -12.10
CA ALA A 77 -10.27 2.39 -10.89
C ALA A 77 -9.11 2.41 -9.89
N SER A 78 -8.15 1.49 -10.02
CA SER A 78 -6.93 1.50 -9.20
C SER A 78 -5.78 0.81 -9.93
N PHE A 79 -4.57 1.06 -9.44
CA PHE A 79 -3.41 0.23 -9.77
C PHE A 79 -2.63 -0.04 -8.49
N HIS A 80 -1.97 -1.18 -8.44
CA HIS A 80 -1.16 -1.62 -7.31
C HIS A 80 0.09 -2.30 -7.83
N ILE A 81 1.22 -1.97 -7.28
CA ILE A 81 2.51 -2.56 -7.58
C ILE A 81 3.14 -2.96 -6.26
N LEU A 82 3.58 -4.21 -6.17
CA LEU A 82 4.37 -4.71 -5.05
C LEU A 82 5.79 -4.94 -5.54
N GLU A 83 6.75 -4.35 -4.87
CA GLU A 83 8.16 -4.62 -5.03
C GLU A 83 8.74 -5.23 -3.76
N THR A 84 9.80 -6.01 -3.89
CA THR A 84 10.61 -6.40 -2.73
C THR A 84 11.38 -5.18 -2.25
N ALA A 85 11.24 -4.83 -0.98
CA ALA A 85 12.05 -3.78 -0.38
C ALA A 85 13.53 -4.15 -0.47
N SER A 86 14.31 -3.21 -0.99
CA SER A 86 15.72 -3.41 -1.33
C SER A 86 16.48 -4.12 -0.22
N PHE A 87 17.24 -5.15 -0.57
CA PHE A 87 18.18 -5.90 0.27
C PHE A 87 17.58 -6.76 1.40
N VAL A 88 16.27 -6.74 1.64
CA VAL A 88 15.63 -7.62 2.64
C VAL A 88 14.59 -8.49 1.92
N PRO A 89 14.92 -9.76 1.63
CA PRO A 89 13.94 -10.68 1.05
C PRO A 89 12.71 -10.79 1.97
N LEU A 90 11.54 -11.00 1.37
CA LEU A 90 10.26 -11.13 2.07
C LEU A 90 9.69 -9.84 2.72
N VAL A 91 10.35 -8.68 2.55
CA VAL A 91 9.76 -7.37 2.84
C VAL A 91 9.27 -6.76 1.54
N TYR A 92 8.00 -6.38 1.51
CA TYR A 92 7.33 -5.84 0.32
C TYR A 92 6.91 -4.40 0.53
N ALA A 93 7.19 -3.54 -0.43
CA ALA A 93 6.67 -2.19 -0.48
C ALA A 93 5.52 -2.12 -1.49
N VAL A 94 4.41 -1.47 -1.10
CA VAL A 94 3.27 -1.24 -1.97
C VAL A 94 3.29 0.18 -2.52
N HIS A 95 3.19 0.27 -3.85
CA HIS A 95 2.94 1.50 -4.58
C HIS A 95 1.58 1.40 -5.26
N GLY A 96 0.86 2.49 -5.36
CA GLY A 96 -0.42 2.42 -6.04
C GLY A 96 -1.24 3.68 -5.97
N GLY A 97 -2.33 3.66 -6.69
CA GLY A 97 -3.33 4.70 -6.72
C GLY A 97 -4.74 4.12 -6.74
N ILE A 98 -5.64 4.78 -6.04
CA ILE A 98 -7.05 4.38 -5.93
C ILE A 98 -7.92 5.58 -6.26
N SER A 99 -8.71 5.48 -7.33
CA SER A 99 -9.64 6.53 -7.72
C SER A 99 -10.75 6.69 -6.69
N LYS A 100 -11.38 7.87 -6.68
CA LYS A 100 -12.52 8.15 -5.80
C LYS A 100 -13.67 7.15 -5.93
N LYS A 101 -13.82 6.51 -7.09
CA LYS A 101 -14.83 5.48 -7.36
C LYS A 101 -14.72 4.25 -6.43
N LEU A 102 -13.49 3.95 -5.98
CA LEU A 102 -13.21 2.82 -5.09
C LEU A 102 -12.96 3.22 -3.63
N TRP A 103 -13.11 4.49 -3.27
CA TRP A 103 -12.87 4.92 -1.88
C TRP A 103 -13.85 4.24 -0.91
N GLY A 104 -13.39 3.97 0.30
CA GLY A 104 -14.15 3.23 1.31
C GLY A 104 -14.02 1.72 1.14
N LYS A 105 -15.15 1.01 1.03
CA LYS A 105 -15.18 -0.47 0.97
C LYS A 105 -14.28 -1.04 -0.14
N GLY A 106 -14.31 -0.46 -1.34
CA GLY A 106 -13.50 -0.96 -2.46
C GLY A 106 -12.00 -0.83 -2.21
N SER A 107 -11.55 0.27 -1.60
CA SER A 107 -10.14 0.44 -1.23
C SER A 107 -9.70 -0.55 -0.14
N ASP A 108 -10.58 -0.90 0.80
CA ASP A 108 -10.29 -1.87 1.85
C ASP A 108 -10.22 -3.30 1.29
N LEU A 109 -11.05 -3.62 0.28
CA LEU A 109 -10.96 -4.90 -0.45
C LEU A 109 -9.62 -5.04 -1.18
N CYS A 110 -9.14 -4.00 -1.86
CA CYS A 110 -7.81 -3.98 -2.48
C CYS A 110 -6.71 -4.19 -1.42
N ALA A 111 -6.79 -3.49 -0.28
CA ALA A 111 -5.82 -3.66 0.79
C ALA A 111 -5.83 -5.08 1.38
N ASN A 112 -7.01 -5.70 1.51
CA ASN A 112 -7.12 -7.07 2.00
C ASN A 112 -6.48 -8.08 1.04
N PHE A 113 -6.69 -7.89 -0.29
CA PHE A 113 -6.01 -8.72 -1.28
C PHE A 113 -4.48 -8.55 -1.20
N ILE A 114 -3.96 -7.33 -1.13
CA ILE A 114 -2.52 -7.07 -1.04
C ILE A 114 -1.92 -7.72 0.21
N LYS A 115 -2.58 -7.61 1.37
CA LYS A 115 -2.14 -8.26 2.61
C LYS A 115 -2.12 -9.77 2.47
N TRP A 116 -3.19 -10.37 1.94
CA TRP A 116 -3.26 -11.80 1.68
C TRP A 116 -2.14 -12.25 0.73
N PHE A 117 -1.94 -11.54 -0.39
CA PHE A 117 -0.91 -11.87 -1.37
C PHE A 117 0.50 -11.84 -0.76
N VAL A 118 0.81 -10.81 0.03
CA VAL A 118 2.11 -10.70 0.68
C VAL A 118 2.31 -11.78 1.74
N PHE A 119 1.35 -11.97 2.64
CA PHE A 119 1.57 -12.77 3.83
C PHE A 119 1.25 -14.26 3.66
N GLU A 120 0.32 -14.59 2.77
CA GLU A 120 -0.10 -15.98 2.54
C GLU A 120 0.45 -16.55 1.24
N GLU A 121 0.40 -15.81 0.14
CA GLU A 121 0.87 -16.31 -1.16
C GLU A 121 2.40 -16.19 -1.31
N LYS A 122 3.01 -15.11 -0.85
CA LYS A 122 4.46 -14.86 -0.96
C LYS A 122 5.25 -15.16 0.30
N ASP A 123 4.60 -15.61 1.36
CA ASP A 123 5.22 -15.85 2.67
C ASP A 123 6.02 -14.65 3.21
N GLY A 124 5.59 -13.44 2.85
CA GLY A 124 6.23 -12.21 3.25
C GLY A 124 6.19 -12.00 4.76
N ILE A 125 7.21 -11.37 5.29
CA ILE A 125 7.31 -11.07 6.74
C ILE A 125 6.82 -9.67 7.08
N LYS A 126 6.82 -8.75 6.10
CA LYS A 126 6.44 -7.36 6.30
C LYS A 126 5.90 -6.73 5.03
N LEU A 127 4.86 -5.91 5.18
CA LEU A 127 4.32 -5.04 4.15
C LEU A 127 4.54 -3.58 4.56
N GLU A 128 5.09 -2.77 3.66
CA GLU A 128 5.38 -1.36 3.85
C GLU A 128 4.59 -0.47 2.88
N GLY A 129 4.25 0.73 3.35
CA GLY A 129 3.68 1.79 2.53
C GLY A 129 4.32 3.14 2.85
N ASN A 130 4.74 3.84 1.83
CA ASN A 130 5.53 5.07 1.93
C ASN A 130 4.65 6.31 1.78
N ILE A 131 4.90 7.33 2.60
CA ILE A 131 4.29 8.66 2.50
C ILE A 131 5.41 9.68 2.35
N PHE A 132 5.50 10.27 1.17
CA PHE A 132 6.57 11.23 0.81
C PHE A 132 6.20 12.70 1.11
N LYS A 133 4.92 12.99 1.30
CA LYS A 133 4.36 14.31 1.55
C LYS A 133 3.17 14.19 2.49
N PRO A 134 2.88 15.16 3.36
CA PRO A 134 1.74 15.09 4.25
C PRO A 134 0.44 14.74 3.52
N ASN A 135 -0.10 13.57 3.79
CA ASN A 135 -1.32 13.05 3.19
C ASN A 135 -2.24 12.40 4.25
N PRO A 136 -3.08 13.21 4.91
CA PRO A 136 -3.97 12.69 5.97
C PRO A 136 -4.88 11.55 5.52
N SER A 137 -5.35 11.59 4.26
CA SER A 137 -6.21 10.53 3.71
C SER A 137 -5.47 9.20 3.58
N LEU A 138 -4.20 9.22 3.16
CA LEU A 138 -3.38 8.03 3.06
C LEU A 138 -3.00 7.49 4.45
N VAL A 139 -2.71 8.38 5.41
CA VAL A 139 -2.51 8.01 6.82
C VAL A 139 -3.75 7.31 7.38
N ALA A 140 -4.93 7.88 7.15
CA ALA A 140 -6.19 7.27 7.60
C ALA A 140 -6.44 5.91 6.94
N TYR A 141 -6.14 5.78 5.64
CA TYR A 141 -6.22 4.53 4.90
C TYR A 141 -5.30 3.44 5.48
N TYR A 142 -4.02 3.75 5.71
CA TYR A 142 -3.09 2.80 6.29
C TYR A 142 -3.51 2.35 7.70
N LYS A 143 -3.88 3.31 8.57
CA LYS A 143 -4.35 2.99 9.94
C LYS A 143 -5.61 2.13 9.93
N ARG A 144 -6.61 2.45 9.06
CA ARG A 144 -7.84 1.66 8.95
C ARG A 144 -7.55 0.23 8.49
N ASN A 145 -6.54 0.04 7.66
CA ASN A 145 -6.11 -1.25 7.18
C ASN A 145 -5.09 -1.97 8.09
N GLY A 146 -4.92 -1.48 9.32
CA GLY A 146 -4.11 -2.14 10.35
C GLY A 146 -2.63 -1.85 10.30
N MET A 147 -2.16 -0.99 9.38
CA MET A 147 -0.76 -0.57 9.34
C MET A 147 -0.47 0.47 10.42
N THR A 148 0.72 0.42 11.01
CA THR A 148 1.20 1.35 12.03
C THR A 148 2.38 2.16 11.50
N LYS A 149 2.55 3.38 12.02
CA LYS A 149 3.75 4.18 11.70
C LYS A 149 4.97 3.46 12.26
N ASP A 150 5.87 3.07 11.37
CA ASP A 150 7.10 2.38 11.69
C ASP A 150 8.23 3.37 11.98
N CYS A 151 8.52 4.25 11.02
CA CYS A 151 9.53 5.28 11.19
C CYS A 151 9.23 6.55 10.40
N GLU A 152 10.03 7.59 10.66
CA GLU A 152 10.07 8.83 9.90
C GLU A 152 11.53 9.23 9.66
N ILE A 153 11.89 9.37 8.39
CA ILE A 153 13.23 9.79 7.96
C ILE A 153 13.14 11.25 7.54
N LYS A 154 13.67 12.14 8.35
CA LYS A 154 13.63 13.59 8.11
C LYS A 154 14.49 13.99 6.91
N GLY A 155 14.02 14.95 6.14
CA GLY A 155 14.77 15.54 5.04
C GLY A 155 15.10 14.59 3.90
N ARG A 156 14.32 13.53 3.71
CA ARG A 156 14.64 12.46 2.78
C ARG A 156 14.16 12.69 1.35
N VAL A 157 13.10 13.48 1.17
CA VAL A 157 12.43 13.65 -0.12
C VAL A 157 12.32 15.12 -0.47
N SER A 158 12.69 15.49 -1.69
CA SER A 158 12.42 16.83 -2.24
C SER A 158 11.23 16.74 -3.20
N VAL A 159 10.20 17.55 -2.93
CA VAL A 159 8.99 17.64 -3.77
C VAL A 159 8.68 19.14 -3.92
N ASP A 160 8.49 19.61 -5.13
CA ASP A 160 8.25 21.05 -5.44
C ASP A 160 9.29 21.99 -4.81
N GLY A 161 10.55 21.58 -4.79
CA GLY A 161 11.63 22.35 -4.15
C GLY A 161 11.55 22.41 -2.62
N LYS A 162 10.63 21.70 -2.00
CA LYS A 162 10.49 21.59 -0.54
C LYS A 162 10.98 20.25 -0.05
N ILE A 163 11.69 20.28 1.06
CA ILE A 163 12.19 19.06 1.70
C ILE A 163 11.11 18.51 2.65
N HIS A 164 10.78 17.23 2.46
CA HIS A 164 9.80 16.50 3.25
C HIS A 164 10.43 15.30 3.95
N SER A 165 9.79 14.85 5.03
CA SER A 165 10.11 13.57 5.65
C SER A 165 9.49 12.43 4.85
N LEU A 166 10.21 11.32 4.72
CA LEU A 166 9.64 10.04 4.33
C LEU A 166 9.06 9.38 5.59
N VAL A 167 7.76 9.12 5.58
CA VAL A 167 7.08 8.39 6.66
C VAL A 167 6.72 7.00 6.16
N ILE A 168 7.17 5.98 6.87
CA ILE A 168 6.89 4.57 6.55
C ILE A 168 5.82 4.05 7.49
N TYR A 169 4.76 3.51 6.92
CA TYR A 169 3.75 2.71 7.61
C TYR A 169 3.99 1.25 7.27
N SER A 170 3.84 0.36 8.24
CA SER A 170 4.07 -1.06 8.00
C SER A 170 3.10 -1.95 8.78
N MET A 171 3.02 -3.20 8.34
CA MET A 171 2.36 -4.32 9.01
C MET A 171 3.30 -5.52 8.96
N SER A 172 3.53 -6.17 10.09
CA SER A 172 4.24 -7.44 10.14
C SER A 172 3.29 -8.62 9.86
N LYS A 173 3.85 -9.79 9.52
CA LYS A 173 3.08 -11.03 9.39
C LYS A 173 2.38 -11.40 10.69
N GLU A 174 3.03 -11.18 11.85
CA GLU A 174 2.45 -11.43 13.17
C GLU A 174 1.25 -10.51 13.45
N ASP A 175 1.33 -9.23 13.04
CA ASP A 175 0.20 -8.31 13.16
C ASP A 175 -0.96 -8.71 12.26
N TYR A 176 -0.68 -9.19 11.04
CA TYR A 176 -1.67 -9.70 10.10
C TYR A 176 -2.39 -10.95 10.63
N LEU A 177 -1.64 -11.92 11.14
CA LEU A 177 -2.20 -13.16 11.70
C LEU A 177 -2.94 -12.92 13.03
N GLY A 178 -2.82 -11.73 13.61
CA GLY A 178 -3.39 -11.39 14.90
C GLY A 178 -2.57 -12.00 16.04
N LYS A 179 -1.97 -11.16 16.87
CA LYS A 179 -1.36 -11.65 18.14
C LYS A 179 -2.44 -12.33 18.97
N PRO A 180 -2.18 -13.50 19.59
CA PRO A 180 -3.11 -14.11 20.51
C PRO A 180 -3.55 -13.06 21.53
N LYS A 181 -4.86 -12.83 21.66
CA LYS A 181 -5.45 -11.76 22.52
C LYS A 181 -4.99 -11.81 23.99
N GLU A 182 -4.33 -12.87 24.41
CA GLU A 182 -3.82 -13.09 25.75
C GLU A 182 -2.57 -12.27 26.08
N GLU A 183 -1.59 -12.12 25.18
CA GLU A 183 -0.37 -11.35 25.47
C GLU A 183 -0.62 -9.86 25.67
N VAL A 184 -1.60 -9.29 24.97
CA VAL A 184 -1.95 -7.88 25.11
C VAL A 184 -2.62 -7.58 26.46
N LYS A 185 -3.40 -8.55 27.00
CA LYS A 185 -4.02 -8.42 28.32
C LYS A 185 -2.99 -8.52 29.46
N GLU A 186 -1.98 -9.40 29.32
CA GLU A 186 -0.91 -9.53 30.32
C GLU A 186 0.00 -8.30 30.38
N LYS A 187 0.41 -7.76 29.24
CA LYS A 187 1.24 -6.53 29.20
C LYS A 187 0.50 -5.32 29.77
N LYS A 188 -0.82 -5.20 29.56
CA LYS A 188 -1.65 -4.16 30.18
C LYS A 188 -1.81 -4.36 31.70
N LYS A 189 -1.94 -5.61 32.15
CA LYS A 189 -2.00 -5.93 33.62
C LYS A 189 -0.66 -5.66 34.33
N LYS A 190 0.47 -6.02 33.71
CA LYS A 190 1.82 -5.76 34.26
C LYS A 190 2.10 -4.25 34.31
N LYS A 191 1.74 -3.45 33.28
CA LYS A 191 1.86 -1.98 33.34
C LYS A 191 0.96 -1.31 34.35
N ARG A 192 -0.23 -1.83 34.64
CA ARG A 192 -1.13 -1.30 35.68
C ARG A 192 -0.62 -1.62 37.10
N LYS A 193 -0.05 -2.82 37.30
CA LYS A 193 0.56 -3.20 38.60
C LYS A 193 1.82 -2.39 38.90
N SER A 194 2.68 -2.10 37.91
CA SER A 194 3.88 -1.29 38.11
C SER A 194 3.58 0.18 38.41
N LYS A 195 2.50 0.74 37.85
CA LYS A 195 2.06 2.11 38.17
C LYS A 195 1.41 2.24 39.57
N LYS A 196 0.77 1.18 40.06
CA LYS A 196 0.22 1.18 41.44
C LYS A 196 1.31 1.10 42.50
N LYS A 197 2.42 0.35 42.24
CA LYS A 197 3.57 0.25 43.14
C LYS A 197 4.45 1.51 43.22
N LYS A 198 4.31 2.45 42.29
CA LYS A 198 5.04 3.73 42.29
C LYS A 198 4.25 4.88 42.95
N ARG A 199 3.01 4.62 43.44
CA ARG A 199 2.12 5.62 44.06
C ARG A 199 1.81 5.30 45.53
N SER A 200 2.32 4.21 46.05
CA SER A 200 2.41 3.86 47.47
C SER A 200 3.85 3.99 47.94
#